data_5ca5c35e83a7bd2663de83d8ae94c67d
#
_entry.id   5ca5c35e83a7bd2663de83d8ae94c67d
#
_cell.length_a   1.000
_cell.length_b   1.000
_cell.length_c   1.000
_cell.angle_alpha   90.00
_cell.angle_beta   90.00
_cell.angle_gamma   90.00
#
_symmetry.space_group_name_H-M   'P 1'
#
loop_
_entity.id
_entity.type
_entity.pdbx_description
1 polymer ?
#
loop_
_entity_poly.entity_id
_entity_poly.type
_entity_poly.pdbx_seq_one_letter_code
_entity_poly.pdbx_strand_id
1 'polypeptide(L)'
;MDNVLSSRRQGLAIIAADELGDDHTPVQTVDFSVWPKGEPNSAYAQFFTGNSYLAQLDGGVANVTFEPGCRNNWHIHHRQVQVLICVAGRGWYQEWGKPAVQLVPGTIIEIPEGVKHWHGAAADSWMQHLTFHKDVQDGASNEWLEPVSEEQYQKVR
;
A
#
# COMPACT_ATOMS: atom_id res chain seq x y z
N MET A 1 -23.34 32.44 14.57
CA MET A 1 -22.15 31.58 14.77
C MET A 1 -22.12 30.54 13.67
N ASP A 2 -21.89 31.01 12.46
CA ASP A 2 -21.84 30.14 11.29
C ASP A 2 -20.67 30.54 10.42
N ASN A 3 -19.95 29.59 9.91
CA ASN A 3 -18.93 29.73 8.89
C ASN A 3 -17.45 29.66 9.32
N VAL A 4 -17.04 28.57 9.92
CA VAL A 4 -15.61 28.27 9.99
C VAL A 4 -15.24 26.93 9.32
N LEU A 5 -16.21 26.12 8.89
CA LEU A 5 -15.95 24.79 8.32
C LEU A 5 -15.96 24.71 6.79
N SER A 6 -16.32 25.81 6.10
CA SER A 6 -16.39 25.82 4.63
C SER A 6 -15.09 26.17 3.90
N SER A 7 -14.12 26.77 4.59
CA SER A 7 -12.93 27.32 3.90
C SER A 7 -11.75 26.36 3.78
N ARG A 8 -11.80 25.18 4.40
CA ARG A 8 -10.67 24.23 4.34
C ARG A 8 -10.71 23.24 3.19
N ARG A 9 -11.81 23.13 2.47
CA ARG A 9 -11.91 22.23 1.32
C ARG A 9 -11.52 22.86 -0.03
N GLN A 10 -11.42 24.17 -0.10
CA GLN A 10 -11.07 24.85 -1.36
C GLN A 10 -9.58 25.13 -1.55
N GLY A 11 -8.77 25.01 -0.50
CA GLY A 11 -7.35 25.33 -0.58
C GLY A 11 -6.44 24.24 -1.15
N LEU A 12 -6.86 22.99 -1.16
CA LEU A 12 -6.03 21.88 -1.67
C LEU A 12 -6.20 21.58 -3.15
N ALA A 13 -7.26 22.05 -3.77
CA ALA A 13 -7.53 21.77 -5.18
C ALA A 13 -6.80 22.66 -6.17
N ILE A 14 -6.21 23.78 -5.71
CA ILE A 14 -5.67 24.82 -6.60
C ILE A 14 -4.16 24.68 -6.85
N ILE A 15 -3.43 23.93 -6.01
CA ILE A 15 -1.97 23.84 -6.13
C ILE A 15 -1.51 22.79 -7.16
N ALA A 16 -2.36 21.89 -7.55
CA ALA A 16 -1.97 20.79 -8.45
C ALA A 16 -2.13 21.08 -9.94
N ALA A 17 -2.74 22.18 -10.33
CA ALA A 17 -3.11 22.40 -11.73
C ALA A 17 -2.11 23.27 -12.53
N ASP A 18 -1.19 23.95 -11.87
CA ASP A 18 -0.42 25.01 -12.54
C ASP A 18 1.07 24.72 -12.80
N GLU A 19 1.60 23.57 -12.40
CA GLU A 19 3.02 23.30 -12.55
C GLU A 19 3.38 22.12 -13.48
N LEU A 20 2.44 21.48 -14.12
CA LEU A 20 2.74 20.41 -15.06
C LEU A 20 2.37 20.83 -16.47
N GLY A 21 3.40 21.02 -17.28
CA GLY A 21 3.25 21.32 -18.70
C GLY A 21 2.35 20.31 -19.42
N ASP A 22 1.82 20.73 -20.52
CA ASP A 22 0.87 20.22 -21.50
C ASP A 22 0.67 18.70 -21.72
N ASP A 23 0.87 17.87 -20.72
CA ASP A 23 0.47 16.47 -20.76
C ASP A 23 -0.81 16.29 -19.94
N HIS A 24 -1.94 16.30 -20.64
CA HIS A 24 -3.28 16.25 -20.07
C HIS A 24 -3.68 14.86 -19.53
N THR A 25 -2.77 14.13 -18.93
CA THR A 25 -3.17 12.97 -18.14
C THR A 25 -3.72 13.47 -16.81
N PRO A 26 -4.97 13.22 -16.46
CA PRO A 26 -5.50 13.63 -15.16
C PRO A 26 -4.65 12.93 -14.08
N VAL A 27 -3.85 13.69 -13.36
CA VAL A 27 -3.26 13.18 -12.13
C VAL A 27 -4.42 12.91 -11.20
N GLN A 28 -4.78 11.64 -11.03
CA GLN A 28 -5.73 11.27 -10.00
C GLN A 28 -5.13 11.71 -8.67
N THR A 29 -5.69 12.74 -8.09
CA THR A 29 -5.38 13.12 -6.71
C THR A 29 -5.82 11.98 -5.82
N VAL A 30 -4.87 11.21 -5.35
CA VAL A 30 -5.14 10.20 -4.33
C VAL A 30 -5.46 10.95 -3.06
N ASP A 31 -6.63 10.69 -2.50
CA ASP A 31 -6.91 11.08 -1.13
C ASP A 31 -6.02 10.22 -0.23
N PHE A 32 -4.79 10.70 -0.02
CA PHE A 32 -3.90 10.10 0.95
C PHE A 32 -4.54 10.21 2.34
N SER A 33 -4.29 9.21 3.15
CA SER A 33 -4.72 9.22 4.55
C SER A 33 -4.00 10.34 5.33
N VAL A 34 -4.29 10.45 6.62
CA VAL A 34 -3.57 11.35 7.54
C VAL A 34 -2.09 10.97 7.72
N TRP A 35 -1.70 9.79 7.26
CA TRP A 35 -0.36 9.26 7.42
C TRP A 35 0.57 9.71 6.30
N PRO A 36 1.84 10.06 6.62
CA PRO A 36 2.80 10.51 5.60
C PRO A 36 3.12 9.38 4.61
N LYS A 37 3.31 9.74 3.36
CA LYS A 37 3.78 8.83 2.32
C LYS A 37 5.20 8.33 2.59
N GLY A 38 6.05 9.19 3.11
CA GLY A 38 7.46 8.88 3.32
C GLY A 38 8.31 8.95 2.06
N GLU A 39 9.47 8.34 2.13
CA GLU A 39 10.48 8.34 1.09
C GLU A 39 10.33 7.12 0.15
N PRO A 40 10.93 7.17 -1.05
CA PRO A 40 11.00 6.00 -1.91
C PRO A 40 11.52 4.77 -1.14
N ASN A 41 10.84 3.64 -1.32
CA ASN A 41 11.14 2.40 -0.60
C ASN A 41 12.38 1.70 -1.20
N SER A 42 13.52 2.36 -1.17
CA SER A 42 14.74 1.92 -1.85
C SER A 42 15.32 0.63 -1.29
N ALA A 43 15.20 0.43 0.03
CA ALA A 43 15.75 -0.75 0.70
C ALA A 43 15.09 -2.06 0.24
N TYR A 44 13.83 -2.01 -0.16
CA TYR A 44 13.05 -3.18 -0.59
C TYR A 44 12.66 -3.16 -2.07
N ALA A 45 13.14 -2.18 -2.83
CA ALA A 45 12.74 -1.97 -4.23
C ALA A 45 12.93 -3.22 -5.11
N GLN A 46 13.94 -4.03 -4.86
CA GLN A 46 14.20 -5.29 -5.57
C GLN A 46 13.08 -6.34 -5.38
N PHE A 47 12.27 -6.20 -4.36
CA PHE A 47 11.16 -7.12 -4.05
C PHE A 47 9.80 -6.57 -4.45
N PHE A 48 9.78 -5.48 -5.23
CA PHE A 48 8.55 -4.85 -5.71
C PHE A 48 8.57 -4.70 -7.22
N THR A 49 7.42 -4.85 -7.84
CA THR A 49 7.16 -4.41 -9.21
C THR A 49 6.46 -3.06 -9.13
N GLY A 50 7.03 -2.03 -9.77
CA GLY A 50 6.54 -0.66 -9.67
C GLY A 50 7.14 0.12 -8.49
N ASN A 51 6.59 1.30 -8.24
CA ASN A 51 7.12 2.23 -7.25
C ASN A 51 6.31 2.21 -5.95
N SER A 52 7.02 2.19 -4.84
CA SER A 52 6.43 2.27 -3.51
C SER A 52 7.21 3.22 -2.62
N TYR A 53 6.58 3.62 -1.53
CA TYR A 53 7.12 4.56 -0.55
C TYR A 53 6.92 4.00 0.85
N LEU A 54 7.81 4.36 1.75
CA LEU A 54 7.81 3.85 3.12
C LEU A 54 7.99 5.00 4.10
N ALA A 55 7.10 5.09 5.07
CA ALA A 55 7.23 5.95 6.22
C ALA A 55 7.25 5.10 7.49
N GLN A 56 8.33 5.16 8.26
CA GLN A 56 8.37 4.58 9.59
C GLN A 56 7.66 5.53 10.56
N LEU A 57 6.72 4.99 11.31
CA LEU A 57 5.94 5.71 12.31
C LEU A 57 6.36 5.25 13.71
N ASP A 58 5.84 5.93 14.71
CA ASP A 58 6.05 5.51 16.09
C ASP A 58 5.37 4.16 16.40
N GLY A 59 5.87 3.47 17.39
CA GLY A 59 5.27 2.21 17.88
C GLY A 59 5.49 1.00 16.97
N GLY A 60 6.51 1.02 16.10
CA GLY A 60 6.81 -0.11 15.22
C GLY A 60 5.85 -0.26 14.04
N VAL A 61 5.07 0.78 13.76
CA VAL A 61 4.14 0.82 12.63
C VAL A 61 4.82 1.49 11.44
N ALA A 62 4.62 0.94 10.25
CA ALA A 62 5.02 1.59 9.00
C ALA A 62 3.79 1.89 8.15
N ASN A 63 3.86 2.97 7.37
CA ASN A 63 2.91 3.24 6.30
C ASN A 63 3.58 2.97 4.96
N VAL A 64 3.01 2.08 4.17
CA VAL A 64 3.51 1.74 2.84
C VAL A 64 2.52 2.27 1.80
N THR A 65 3.05 3.03 0.85
CA THR A 65 2.27 3.62 -0.24
C THR A 65 2.69 2.97 -1.55
N PHE A 66 1.73 2.50 -2.32
CA PHE A 66 1.91 1.83 -3.60
C PHE A 66 1.33 2.69 -4.71
N GLU A 67 2.09 2.97 -5.76
CA GLU A 67 1.54 3.55 -6.98
C GLU A 67 0.62 2.55 -7.70
N PRO A 68 -0.28 3.01 -8.59
CA PRO A 68 -1.12 2.11 -9.38
C PRO A 68 -0.32 0.99 -10.04
N GLY A 69 -0.76 -0.24 -9.88
CA GLY A 69 -0.09 -1.42 -10.44
C GLY A 69 1.09 -1.94 -9.63
N CYS A 70 1.56 -1.20 -8.63
CA CYS A 70 2.66 -1.64 -7.78
C CYS A 70 2.22 -2.77 -6.85
N ARG A 71 3.04 -3.81 -6.75
CA ARG A 71 2.85 -4.95 -5.86
C ARG A 71 4.19 -5.48 -5.39
N ASN A 72 4.21 -6.09 -4.22
CA ASN A 72 5.40 -6.81 -3.78
C ASN A 72 5.42 -8.23 -4.34
N ASN A 73 6.59 -8.86 -4.24
CA ASN A 73 6.77 -10.26 -4.59
C ASN A 73 5.97 -11.18 -3.66
N TRP A 74 5.72 -12.38 -4.10
CA TRP A 74 5.33 -13.46 -3.19
C TRP A 74 6.34 -13.56 -2.07
N HIS A 75 5.87 -13.69 -0.83
CA HIS A 75 6.75 -13.79 0.34
C HIS A 75 6.05 -14.48 1.51
N ILE A 76 6.86 -14.87 2.48
CA ILE A 76 6.43 -15.57 3.69
C ILE A 76 7.04 -14.88 4.90
N HIS A 77 6.25 -14.68 5.93
CA HIS A 77 6.73 -14.30 7.26
C HIS A 77 6.90 -15.54 8.12
N HIS A 78 8.10 -15.74 8.65
CA HIS A 78 8.42 -16.85 9.54
C HIS A 78 8.46 -16.37 10.98
N ARG A 79 7.78 -17.08 11.87
CA ARG A 79 7.77 -16.84 13.32
C ARG A 79 7.29 -15.44 13.72
N GLN A 80 6.38 -14.91 12.94
CA GLN A 80 5.68 -13.64 13.19
C GLN A 80 4.41 -13.55 12.36
N VAL A 81 3.48 -12.74 12.83
CA VAL A 81 2.23 -12.41 12.12
C VAL A 81 2.33 -10.99 11.62
N GLN A 82 1.95 -10.75 10.37
CA GLN A 82 1.85 -9.39 9.83
C GLN A 82 0.41 -8.91 9.86
N VAL A 83 0.21 -7.67 10.26
CA VAL A 83 -1.09 -7.00 10.18
C VAL A 83 -1.02 -5.90 9.14
N LEU A 84 -2.01 -5.86 8.24
CA LEU A 84 -2.24 -4.77 7.28
C LEU A 84 -3.53 -4.05 7.64
N ILE A 85 -3.49 -2.73 7.60
CA ILE A 85 -4.67 -1.88 7.75
C ILE A 85 -4.70 -0.93 6.55
N CYS A 86 -5.60 -1.17 5.60
CA CYS A 86 -5.75 -0.26 4.46
C CYS A 86 -6.32 1.07 4.95
N VAL A 87 -5.68 2.17 4.57
CA VAL A 87 -6.05 3.52 5.03
C VAL A 87 -6.36 4.49 3.88
N ALA A 88 -5.97 4.16 2.65
CA ALA A 88 -6.28 4.97 1.48
C ALA A 88 -6.25 4.15 0.19
N GLY A 89 -7.02 4.58 -0.79
CA GLY A 89 -7.03 3.98 -2.12
C GLY A 89 -7.63 2.58 -2.14
N ARG A 90 -7.16 1.77 -3.08
CA ARG A 90 -7.69 0.44 -3.33
C ARG A 90 -6.57 -0.51 -3.77
N GLY A 91 -6.62 -1.75 -3.31
CA GLY A 91 -5.63 -2.74 -3.67
C GLY A 91 -6.08 -4.17 -3.42
N TRP A 92 -5.12 -5.06 -3.40
CA TRP A 92 -5.34 -6.50 -3.31
C TRP A 92 -4.38 -7.15 -2.32
N TYR A 93 -4.90 -8.20 -1.67
CA TYR A 93 -4.15 -9.17 -0.91
C TYR A 93 -4.51 -10.56 -1.43
N GLN A 94 -3.52 -11.42 -1.62
CA GLN A 94 -3.77 -12.79 -2.08
C GLN A 94 -2.83 -13.78 -1.40
N GLU A 95 -3.40 -14.85 -0.86
CA GLU A 95 -2.66 -16.03 -0.44
C GLU A 95 -2.50 -17.00 -1.63
N TRP A 96 -1.39 -17.70 -1.67
CA TRP A 96 -1.13 -18.67 -2.73
C TRP A 96 -2.25 -19.70 -2.82
N GLY A 97 -2.78 -19.89 -4.02
CA GLY A 97 -3.85 -20.86 -4.31
C GLY A 97 -5.24 -20.43 -3.86
N LYS A 98 -5.42 -19.19 -3.39
CA LYS A 98 -6.72 -18.67 -2.96
C LYS A 98 -7.14 -17.45 -3.79
N PRO A 99 -8.45 -17.13 -3.80
CA PRO A 99 -8.92 -15.89 -4.40
C PRO A 99 -8.32 -14.65 -3.73
N ALA A 100 -8.07 -13.60 -4.50
CA ALA A 100 -7.63 -12.32 -3.97
C ALA A 100 -8.73 -11.64 -3.15
N VAL A 101 -8.33 -10.93 -2.10
CA VAL A 101 -9.17 -10.12 -1.24
C VAL A 101 -8.94 -8.65 -1.56
N GLN A 102 -10.00 -7.90 -1.77
CA GLN A 102 -9.89 -6.47 -2.03
C GLN A 102 -9.53 -5.71 -0.76
N LEU A 103 -8.57 -4.79 -0.87
CA LEU A 103 -8.20 -3.85 0.17
C LEU A 103 -8.86 -2.50 -0.12
N VAL A 104 -9.66 -2.03 0.83
CA VAL A 104 -10.26 -0.69 0.83
C VAL A 104 -10.05 -0.07 2.21
N PRO A 105 -10.13 1.27 2.36
CA PRO A 105 -9.96 1.91 3.66
C PRO A 105 -10.83 1.26 4.75
N GLY A 106 -10.19 0.85 5.85
CA GLY A 106 -10.83 0.13 6.96
C GLY A 106 -10.69 -1.39 6.90
N THR A 107 -10.24 -1.97 5.78
CA THR A 107 -9.94 -3.41 5.70
C THR A 107 -8.72 -3.73 6.55
N ILE A 108 -8.85 -4.72 7.41
CA ILE A 108 -7.76 -5.26 8.24
C ILE A 108 -7.51 -6.69 7.82
N ILE A 109 -6.27 -7.00 7.50
CA ILE A 109 -5.82 -8.36 7.19
C ILE A 109 -4.79 -8.78 8.24
N GLU A 110 -5.01 -9.91 8.83
CA GLU A 110 -4.05 -10.59 9.69
C GLU A 110 -3.45 -11.75 8.91
N ILE A 111 -2.16 -11.65 8.61
CA ILE A 111 -1.45 -12.64 7.78
C ILE A 111 -0.72 -13.60 8.71
N PRO A 112 -1.16 -14.88 8.79
CA PRO A 112 -0.51 -15.86 9.64
C PRO A 112 0.94 -16.12 9.21
N GLU A 113 1.76 -16.57 10.15
CA GLU A 113 3.10 -17.07 9.82
C GLU A 113 3.02 -18.24 8.82
N GLY A 114 4.03 -18.38 7.96
CA GLY A 114 4.15 -19.47 7.02
C GLY A 114 3.27 -19.36 5.77
N VAL A 115 2.45 -18.32 5.64
CA VAL A 115 1.56 -18.13 4.50
C VAL A 115 2.27 -17.39 3.37
N LYS A 116 2.37 -18.04 2.21
CA LYS A 116 2.85 -17.41 0.98
C LYS A 116 1.78 -16.45 0.44
N HIS A 117 2.11 -15.18 0.34
CA HIS A 117 1.16 -14.13 -0.04
C HIS A 117 1.85 -12.97 -0.75
N TRP A 118 1.05 -12.09 -1.32
CA TRP A 118 1.45 -10.77 -1.79
C TRP A 118 0.35 -9.76 -1.52
N HIS A 119 0.69 -8.48 -1.57
CA HIS A 119 -0.25 -7.37 -1.58
C HIS A 119 0.26 -6.22 -2.45
N GLY A 120 -0.64 -5.35 -2.85
CA GLY A 120 -0.31 -4.22 -3.71
C GLY A 120 -1.52 -3.41 -4.10
N ALA A 121 -1.26 -2.35 -4.86
CA ALA A 121 -2.28 -1.45 -5.37
C ALA A 121 -3.09 -2.09 -6.50
N ALA A 122 -4.32 -1.64 -6.70
CA ALA A 122 -5.07 -1.91 -7.92
C ALA A 122 -4.39 -1.27 -9.13
N ALA A 123 -4.72 -1.75 -10.33
CA ALA A 123 -4.10 -1.24 -11.55
C ALA A 123 -4.42 0.23 -11.83
N ASP A 124 -5.53 0.73 -11.32
CA ASP A 124 -6.07 2.06 -11.54
C ASP A 124 -6.16 2.92 -10.26
N SER A 125 -5.53 2.50 -9.18
CA SER A 125 -5.58 3.23 -7.91
C SER A 125 -4.26 3.11 -7.15
N TRP A 126 -3.88 4.19 -6.50
CA TRP A 126 -2.90 4.13 -5.42
C TRP A 126 -3.49 3.33 -4.26
N MET A 127 -2.64 2.86 -3.37
CA MET A 127 -3.07 2.22 -2.13
C MET A 127 -2.07 2.53 -1.01
N GLN A 128 -2.60 2.80 0.17
CA GLN A 128 -1.82 2.90 1.39
C GLN A 128 -2.31 1.91 2.43
N HIS A 129 -1.37 1.26 3.11
CA HIS A 129 -1.68 0.49 4.29
C HIS A 129 -0.68 0.75 5.41
N LEU A 130 -1.18 0.77 6.63
CA LEU A 130 -0.35 0.61 7.80
C LEU A 130 0.03 -0.86 7.94
N THR A 131 1.20 -1.12 8.49
CA THR A 131 1.64 -2.48 8.77
C THR A 131 2.47 -2.54 10.05
N PHE A 132 2.34 -3.63 10.77
CA PHE A 132 3.18 -3.99 11.90
C PHE A 132 3.20 -5.51 12.06
N HIS A 133 4.14 -6.00 12.84
CA HIS A 133 4.24 -7.42 13.18
C HIS A 133 3.83 -7.63 14.63
N LYS A 134 3.15 -8.73 14.89
CA LYS A 134 2.81 -9.19 16.23
C LYS A 134 3.22 -10.65 16.42
N ASP A 135 3.18 -11.13 17.65
CA ASP A 135 3.57 -12.51 17.99
C ASP A 135 4.96 -12.86 17.46
N VAL A 136 5.87 -11.88 17.53
CA VAL A 136 7.24 -12.01 17.02
C VAL A 136 8.04 -12.92 17.96
N GLN A 137 8.58 -14.01 17.41
CA GLN A 137 9.38 -14.99 18.13
C GLN A 137 10.87 -14.85 17.74
N ASP A 138 11.74 -15.45 18.55
CA ASP A 138 13.16 -15.53 18.22
C ASP A 138 13.36 -16.20 16.85
N GLY A 139 14.23 -15.60 16.02
CA GLY A 139 14.48 -16.08 14.67
C GLY A 139 13.42 -15.69 13.64
N ALA A 140 12.54 -14.74 13.97
CA ALA A 140 11.59 -14.19 13.00
C ALA A 140 12.31 -13.64 11.77
N SER A 141 11.77 -13.91 10.59
CA SER A 141 12.35 -13.51 9.30
C SER A 141 11.31 -13.35 8.22
N ASN A 142 11.69 -12.66 7.15
CA ASN A 142 10.93 -12.59 5.91
C ASN A 142 11.65 -13.38 4.84
N GLU A 143 10.92 -14.20 4.10
CA GLU A 143 11.41 -14.94 2.96
C GLU A 143 10.80 -14.36 1.68
N TRP A 144 11.64 -13.72 0.86
CA TRP A 144 11.21 -13.17 -0.41
C TRP A 144 11.32 -14.21 -1.51
N LEU A 145 10.24 -14.35 -2.29
CA LEU A 145 10.11 -15.32 -3.36
C LEU A 145 9.96 -14.62 -4.71
N GLU A 146 9.37 -15.31 -5.68
CA GLU A 146 9.22 -14.80 -7.04
C GLU A 146 8.30 -13.58 -7.14
N PRO A 147 8.49 -12.72 -8.16
CA PRO A 147 7.53 -11.66 -8.45
C PRO A 147 6.15 -12.21 -8.77
N VAL A 148 5.12 -11.44 -8.46
CA VAL A 148 3.77 -11.69 -8.98
C VAL A 148 3.80 -11.37 -10.47
N SER A 149 3.58 -12.39 -11.32
CA SER A 149 3.60 -12.21 -12.76
C SER A 149 2.48 -11.28 -13.24
N GLU A 150 2.67 -10.67 -14.37
CA GLU A 150 1.62 -9.85 -14.99
C GLU A 150 0.35 -10.65 -15.22
N GLU A 151 0.48 -11.92 -15.62
CA GLU A 151 -0.67 -12.82 -15.80
C GLU A 151 -1.42 -13.05 -14.48
N GLN A 152 -0.70 -13.32 -13.38
CA GLN A 152 -1.31 -13.47 -12.05
C GLN A 152 -2.01 -12.20 -11.60
N TYR A 153 -1.35 -11.06 -11.79
CA TYR A 153 -1.89 -9.76 -11.40
C TYR A 153 -3.14 -9.38 -12.21
N GLN A 154 -3.17 -9.69 -13.51
CA GLN A 154 -4.34 -9.45 -14.36
C GLN A 154 -5.59 -10.21 -13.90
N LYS A 155 -5.41 -11.36 -13.26
CA LYS A 155 -6.54 -12.21 -12.82
C LYS A 155 -7.27 -11.69 -11.58
N VAL A 156 -6.68 -10.76 -10.81
CA VAL A 156 -7.28 -10.28 -9.55
C VAL A 156 -8.12 -9.01 -9.71
N ARG A 157 -8.16 -8.40 -10.87
CA ARG A 157 -8.93 -7.18 -11.15
C ARG A 157 -10.29 -7.46 -11.81
#